data_088d35ca1b3884e7c0ca2013606355d0
#
_entry.id   088d35ca1b3884e7c0ca2013606355d0
#
_cell.length_a   1.000
_cell.length_b   1.000
_cell.length_c   1.000
_cell.angle_alpha   90.00
_cell.angle_beta   90.00
_cell.angle_gamma   90.00
#
_symmetry.space_group_name_H-M   'P 1'
#
loop_
_entity.id
_entity.type
_entity.pdbx_description
1 polymer ?
#
loop_
_entity_poly.entity_id
_entity_poly.type
_entity_poly.pdbx_seq_one_letter_code
_entity_poly.pdbx_strand_id
1 'polypeptide(L)'
;MRKTYLDNIRFITVAIVVLYHVIYIFNGITEFGIIGPFSDNQPQDIFMYIVYPWFMLLLFVVSGISARYELEKLSEKEFIRKRTRKLLVPSTIGLLVFGWITGYYNILIGGGLDSVLALPFPVRHVIMSVSGTGVLWFIQLLWLYSLLLVLVRKLEKDKLFNLCKNAGVAVSIALTVVIFIFAQIFNMPMLSVYRFGIYGAGFFIGYFVYSHDEVMDKNEKGWPVYSAAALVSCIAFAKIYYGESYVELSVLKSPVCNIFAWFTVLAILTVMKKWGNFENGFTKFMIKESWGLYIFHYTTLAMAAYYLRIYAGNMPPVVIYILVAISAFLGAFILNNIISRIPVIRWCVLGIKKEKNNKR
;
A
#
# COMPACT_ATOMS: atom_id res chain seq x y z
N MET A 1 -9.12 -10.58 20.63
CA MET A 1 -10.34 -10.26 19.89
C MET A 1 -9.97 -9.70 18.52
N ARG A 2 -10.74 -9.94 17.44
CA ARG A 2 -10.50 -9.34 16.12
C ARG A 2 -10.82 -7.84 16.19
N LYS A 3 -9.94 -6.99 15.69
CA LYS A 3 -10.13 -5.53 15.67
C LYS A 3 -10.73 -5.14 14.33
N THR A 4 -12.06 -5.08 14.22
CA THR A 4 -12.80 -4.83 12.97
C THR A 4 -12.38 -3.51 12.32
N TYR A 5 -12.14 -2.46 13.09
CA TYR A 5 -11.69 -1.17 12.56
C TYR A 5 -10.36 -1.25 11.80
N LEU A 6 -9.41 -2.12 12.20
CA LEU A 6 -8.15 -2.31 11.47
C LEU A 6 -8.36 -3.00 10.13
N ASP A 7 -9.29 -3.95 10.06
CA ASP A 7 -9.65 -4.60 8.79
C ASP A 7 -10.36 -3.60 7.86
N ASN A 8 -11.22 -2.73 8.43
CA ASN A 8 -11.87 -1.66 7.70
C ASN A 8 -10.86 -0.62 7.17
N ILE A 9 -9.88 -0.19 7.99
CA ILE A 9 -8.79 0.67 7.51
C ILE A 9 -8.07 0.04 6.31
N ARG A 10 -7.75 -1.26 6.37
CA ARG A 10 -7.03 -1.94 5.29
C ARG A 10 -7.79 -1.93 3.98
N PHE A 11 -9.05 -2.39 3.98
CA PHE A 11 -9.77 -2.48 2.72
C PHE A 11 -10.09 -1.09 2.14
N ILE A 12 -10.41 -0.09 2.98
CA ILE A 12 -10.62 1.29 2.55
C ILE A 12 -9.34 1.86 1.95
N THR A 13 -8.20 1.68 2.62
CA THR A 13 -6.93 2.18 2.10
C THR A 13 -6.54 1.47 0.80
N VAL A 14 -6.78 0.16 0.67
CA VAL A 14 -6.56 -0.56 -0.60
C VAL A 14 -7.47 -0.01 -1.70
N ALA A 15 -8.72 0.30 -1.42
CA ALA A 15 -9.62 0.93 -2.41
C ALA A 15 -9.11 2.32 -2.82
N ILE A 16 -8.59 3.12 -1.87
CA ILE A 16 -7.93 4.40 -2.16
C ILE A 16 -6.67 4.20 -3.03
N VAL A 17 -5.87 3.17 -2.78
CA VAL A 17 -4.71 2.81 -3.63
C VAL A 17 -5.13 2.51 -5.06
N VAL A 18 -6.25 1.81 -5.26
CA VAL A 18 -6.79 1.56 -6.61
C VAL A 18 -7.18 2.87 -7.30
N LEU A 19 -7.93 3.73 -6.61
CA LEU A 19 -8.35 5.03 -7.15
C LEU A 19 -7.14 5.95 -7.42
N TYR A 20 -6.12 5.91 -6.55
CA TYR A 20 -4.86 6.61 -6.79
C TYR A 20 -4.22 6.18 -8.11
N HIS A 21 -4.13 4.88 -8.39
CA HIS A 21 -3.53 4.40 -9.62
C HIS A 21 -4.39 4.69 -10.87
N VAL A 22 -5.72 4.80 -10.73
CA VAL A 22 -6.62 5.23 -11.81
C VAL A 22 -6.32 6.67 -12.24
N ILE A 23 -6.04 7.56 -11.29
CA ILE A 23 -5.65 8.94 -11.59
C ILE A 23 -4.19 9.00 -12.03
N TYR A 24 -3.31 8.26 -11.34
CA TYR A 24 -1.88 8.22 -11.61
C TYR A 24 -1.54 7.89 -13.07
N ILE A 25 -2.24 6.93 -13.69
CA ILE A 25 -1.89 6.48 -15.04
C ILE A 25 -2.11 7.54 -16.13
N PHE A 26 -2.93 8.56 -15.85
CA PHE A 26 -3.23 9.67 -16.75
C PHE A 26 -2.78 11.03 -16.21
N ASN A 27 -1.91 11.08 -15.18
CA ASN A 27 -1.50 12.33 -14.57
C ASN A 27 -0.55 13.15 -15.47
N GLY A 28 -0.45 14.44 -15.19
CA GLY A 28 0.46 15.37 -15.83
C GLY A 28 1.67 15.76 -14.99
N ILE A 29 1.91 15.10 -13.83
CA ILE A 29 2.90 15.51 -12.83
C ILE A 29 4.15 14.63 -12.82
N THR A 30 3.99 13.31 -13.06
CA THR A 30 5.10 12.34 -13.04
C THR A 30 5.40 11.87 -14.45
N GLU A 31 6.65 11.44 -14.69
CA GLU A 31 7.09 11.02 -16.03
C GLU A 31 7.09 9.49 -16.23
N PHE A 32 7.06 8.71 -15.15
CA PHE A 32 7.26 7.26 -15.24
C PHE A 32 5.97 6.47 -15.05
N GLY A 33 5.77 5.47 -15.93
CA GLY A 33 4.69 4.49 -15.80
C GLY A 33 3.30 5.06 -16.06
N ILE A 34 3.20 6.14 -16.86
CA ILE A 34 1.97 6.83 -17.22
C ILE A 34 1.70 6.78 -18.73
N ILE A 35 0.43 6.81 -19.08
CA ILE A 35 -0.02 6.98 -20.48
C ILE A 35 0.01 8.48 -20.87
N GLY A 36 -0.09 9.34 -19.87
CA GLY A 36 -0.06 10.78 -20.00
C GLY A 36 -1.42 11.47 -19.90
N PRO A 37 -1.41 12.78 -19.70
CA PRO A 37 -2.59 13.57 -19.39
C PRO A 37 -3.56 13.69 -20.57
N PHE A 38 -4.80 14.04 -20.25
CA PHE A 38 -5.83 14.40 -21.23
C PHE A 38 -5.77 15.90 -21.59
N SER A 39 -5.23 16.73 -20.71
CA SER A 39 -5.07 18.18 -20.89
C SER A 39 -3.92 18.69 -20.03
N ASP A 40 -3.40 19.87 -20.36
CA ASP A 40 -2.30 20.51 -19.61
C ASP A 40 -2.71 20.88 -18.18
N ASN A 41 -3.99 21.14 -17.95
CA ASN A 41 -4.53 21.42 -16.62
C ASN A 41 -5.51 20.32 -16.21
N GLN A 42 -5.13 19.57 -15.18
CA GLN A 42 -5.89 18.43 -14.64
C GLN A 42 -6.14 18.61 -13.14
N PRO A 43 -7.23 19.30 -12.74
CA PRO A 43 -7.54 19.52 -11.31
C PRO A 43 -7.63 18.23 -10.48
N GLN A 44 -7.98 17.11 -11.10
CA GLN A 44 -8.05 15.80 -10.44
C GLN A 44 -6.69 15.30 -9.94
N ASP A 45 -5.57 15.82 -10.45
CA ASP A 45 -4.22 15.46 -10.00
C ASP A 45 -3.98 15.87 -8.53
N ILE A 46 -4.78 16.80 -7.97
CA ILE A 46 -4.78 17.15 -6.55
C ILE A 46 -5.00 15.93 -5.64
N PHE A 47 -5.72 14.92 -6.11
CA PHE A 47 -5.98 13.70 -5.36
C PHE A 47 -4.68 12.97 -4.99
N MET A 48 -3.68 13.01 -5.86
CA MET A 48 -2.39 12.36 -5.59
C MET A 48 -1.65 13.06 -4.46
N TYR A 49 -1.69 14.40 -4.40
CA TYR A 49 -1.09 15.17 -3.29
C TYR A 49 -1.81 14.90 -1.96
N ILE A 50 -3.13 14.74 -1.99
CA ILE A 50 -3.92 14.45 -0.79
C ILE A 50 -3.64 13.04 -0.25
N VAL A 51 -3.38 12.06 -1.12
CA VAL A 51 -3.35 10.65 -0.72
C VAL A 51 -1.93 10.11 -0.55
N TYR A 52 -1.00 10.44 -1.47
CA TYR A 52 0.31 9.81 -1.56
C TYR A 52 1.17 9.88 -0.28
N PRO A 53 1.22 10.98 0.49
CA PRO A 53 2.10 11.07 1.64
C PRO A 53 1.84 10.05 2.74
N TRP A 54 0.57 9.62 2.95
CA TRP A 54 0.16 8.88 4.14
C TRP A 54 -0.35 7.45 3.90
N PHE A 55 -0.93 7.13 2.72
CA PHE A 55 -1.68 5.88 2.53
C PHE A 55 -0.83 4.62 2.72
N MET A 56 0.41 4.62 2.22
CA MET A 56 1.31 3.49 2.41
C MET A 56 1.87 3.44 3.83
N LEU A 57 2.21 4.61 4.42
CA LEU A 57 2.64 4.68 5.81
C LEU A 57 1.57 4.11 6.76
N LEU A 58 0.29 4.44 6.53
CA LEU A 58 -0.84 3.88 7.29
C LEU A 58 -0.89 2.35 7.19
N LEU A 59 -0.73 1.79 6.00
CA LEU A 59 -0.73 0.34 5.81
C LEU A 59 0.43 -0.35 6.54
N PHE A 60 1.61 0.28 6.61
CA PHE A 60 2.73 -0.24 7.39
C PHE A 60 2.46 -0.18 8.89
N VAL A 61 1.90 0.92 9.41
CA VAL A 61 1.51 1.03 10.83
C VAL A 61 0.49 -0.05 11.20
N VAL A 62 -0.59 -0.20 10.42
CA VAL A 62 -1.63 -1.22 10.65
C VAL A 62 -1.06 -2.63 10.53
N SER A 63 -0.08 -2.84 9.66
CA SER A 63 0.60 -4.14 9.54
C SER A 63 1.49 -4.45 10.74
N GLY A 64 2.13 -3.44 11.33
CA GLY A 64 2.89 -3.56 12.58
C GLY A 64 1.99 -3.94 13.76
N ILE A 65 0.86 -3.25 13.93
CA ILE A 65 -0.15 -3.60 14.95
C ILE A 65 -0.56 -5.07 14.81
N SER A 66 -0.83 -5.50 13.58
CA SER A 66 -1.27 -6.87 13.31
C SER A 66 -0.20 -7.92 13.51
N ALA A 67 1.07 -7.54 13.28
CA ALA A 67 2.20 -8.44 13.53
C ALA A 67 2.32 -8.77 15.03
N ARG A 68 2.02 -7.83 15.93
CA ARG A 68 1.97 -8.10 17.38
C ARG A 68 0.93 -9.16 17.70
N TYR A 69 -0.31 -8.98 17.27
CA TYR A 69 -1.39 -9.93 17.52
C TYR A 69 -1.17 -11.31 16.89
N GLU A 70 -0.43 -11.38 15.78
CA GLU A 70 -0.02 -12.66 15.20
C GLU A 70 1.05 -13.35 16.04
N LEU A 71 2.06 -12.63 16.52
CA LEU A 71 3.16 -13.17 17.32
C LEU A 71 2.75 -13.55 18.75
N GLU A 72 1.61 -13.07 19.26
CA GLU A 72 0.99 -13.57 20.49
C GLU A 72 0.39 -14.97 20.34
N LYS A 73 0.08 -15.38 19.09
CA LYS A 73 -0.61 -16.64 18.78
C LYS A 73 0.28 -17.66 18.07
N LEU A 74 1.35 -17.23 17.46
CA LEU A 74 2.23 -18.04 16.64
C LEU A 74 3.66 -17.97 17.18
N SER A 75 4.37 -19.10 17.09
CA SER A 75 5.83 -19.08 17.27
C SER A 75 6.49 -18.22 16.18
N GLU A 76 7.68 -17.70 16.45
CA GLU A 76 8.45 -16.89 15.49
C GLU A 76 8.66 -17.64 14.16
N LYS A 77 8.95 -18.95 14.23
CA LYS A 77 9.13 -19.80 13.04
C LYS A 77 7.85 -19.91 12.20
N GLU A 78 6.71 -20.08 12.85
CA GLU A 78 5.40 -20.14 12.18
C GLU A 78 5.03 -18.77 11.58
N PHE A 79 5.29 -17.69 12.30
CA PHE A 79 5.08 -16.33 11.82
C PHE A 79 5.89 -16.07 10.55
N ILE A 80 7.20 -16.30 10.56
CA ILE A 80 8.07 -16.11 9.38
C ILE A 80 7.61 -17.00 8.23
N ARG A 81 7.31 -18.28 8.49
CA ARG A 81 6.81 -19.20 7.44
C ARG A 81 5.51 -18.70 6.81
N LYS A 82 4.59 -18.17 7.61
CA LYS A 82 3.34 -17.59 7.15
C LYS A 82 3.58 -16.32 6.32
N ARG A 83 4.43 -15.41 6.82
CA ARG A 83 4.81 -14.16 6.13
C ARG A 83 5.53 -14.45 4.82
N THR A 84 6.51 -15.33 4.80
CA THR A 84 7.23 -15.74 3.57
C THR A 84 6.24 -16.24 2.51
N ARG A 85 5.36 -17.16 2.89
CA ARG A 85 4.39 -17.69 1.95
C ARG A 85 3.42 -16.60 1.43
N LYS A 86 2.94 -15.71 2.31
CA LYS A 86 1.89 -14.75 1.95
C LYS A 86 2.43 -13.48 1.28
N LEU A 87 3.69 -13.12 1.52
CA LEU A 87 4.27 -11.87 1.04
C LEU A 87 5.39 -12.09 0.01
N LEU A 88 6.40 -12.93 0.35
CA LEU A 88 7.54 -13.13 -0.53
C LEU A 88 7.18 -13.97 -1.75
N VAL A 89 6.44 -15.08 -1.58
CA VAL A 89 6.08 -15.97 -2.70
C VAL A 89 5.31 -15.20 -3.79
N PRO A 90 4.25 -14.43 -3.50
CA PRO A 90 3.56 -13.61 -4.51
C PRO A 90 4.44 -12.57 -5.18
N SER A 91 5.35 -11.93 -4.42
CA SER A 91 6.21 -10.86 -4.93
C SER A 91 7.53 -11.35 -5.56
N THR A 92 7.73 -12.65 -5.70
CA THR A 92 8.88 -13.28 -6.38
C THR A 92 8.41 -14.35 -7.36
N ILE A 93 7.99 -15.52 -6.88
CA ILE A 93 7.49 -16.60 -7.74
C ILE A 93 6.23 -16.14 -8.50
N GLY A 94 5.33 -15.41 -7.83
CA GLY A 94 4.13 -14.86 -8.46
C GLY A 94 4.43 -13.87 -9.60
N LEU A 95 5.55 -13.14 -9.52
CA LEU A 95 6.00 -12.28 -10.63
C LEU A 95 6.34 -13.09 -11.88
N LEU A 96 7.04 -14.22 -11.73
CA LEU A 96 7.39 -15.09 -12.85
C LEU A 96 6.16 -15.78 -13.44
N VAL A 97 5.16 -16.13 -12.60
CA VAL A 97 3.96 -16.87 -13.02
C VAL A 97 2.90 -15.95 -13.63
N PHE A 98 2.69 -14.76 -13.06
CA PHE A 98 1.61 -13.86 -13.43
C PHE A 98 2.07 -12.41 -13.66
N GLY A 99 3.05 -11.92 -12.90
CA GLY A 99 3.46 -10.50 -12.92
C GLY A 99 4.00 -10.03 -14.27
N TRP A 100 4.49 -10.94 -15.12
CA TRP A 100 4.94 -10.62 -16.48
C TRP A 100 3.82 -9.98 -17.32
N ILE A 101 2.54 -10.27 -17.04
CA ILE A 101 1.40 -9.63 -17.73
C ILE A 101 1.38 -8.13 -17.39
N THR A 102 1.49 -7.79 -16.11
CA THR A 102 1.60 -6.39 -15.67
C THR A 102 2.83 -5.71 -16.28
N GLY A 103 3.96 -6.41 -16.28
CA GLY A 103 5.21 -5.90 -16.86
C GLY A 103 5.14 -5.70 -18.37
N TYR A 104 4.43 -6.54 -19.10
CA TYR A 104 4.14 -6.33 -20.51
C TYR A 104 3.48 -4.96 -20.73
N TYR A 105 2.41 -4.65 -20.00
CA TYR A 105 1.73 -3.35 -20.12
C TYR A 105 2.59 -2.18 -19.63
N ASN A 106 3.39 -2.35 -18.59
CA ASN A 106 4.32 -1.31 -18.13
C ASN A 106 5.35 -0.95 -19.22
N ILE A 107 5.93 -1.97 -19.86
CA ILE A 107 6.92 -1.79 -20.93
C ILE A 107 6.25 -1.22 -22.19
N LEU A 108 5.04 -1.67 -22.52
CA LEU A 108 4.25 -1.18 -23.64
C LEU A 108 3.90 0.31 -23.47
N ILE A 109 3.43 0.70 -22.27
CA ILE A 109 3.12 2.09 -21.93
C ILE A 109 4.40 2.96 -21.95
N GLY A 110 5.53 2.42 -21.50
CA GLY A 110 6.83 3.10 -21.54
C GLY A 110 7.51 3.13 -22.92
N GLY A 111 6.86 2.60 -23.97
CA GLY A 111 7.40 2.63 -25.36
C GLY A 111 8.58 1.68 -25.61
N GLY A 112 8.91 0.79 -24.67
CA GLY A 112 10.07 -0.12 -24.77
C GLY A 112 9.75 -1.52 -25.30
N LEU A 113 8.51 -1.81 -25.71
CA LEU A 113 8.07 -3.17 -25.99
C LEU A 113 8.84 -3.84 -27.12
N ASP A 114 9.06 -3.14 -28.24
CA ASP A 114 9.74 -3.70 -29.42
C ASP A 114 11.17 -4.14 -29.09
N SER A 115 11.89 -3.32 -28.31
CA SER A 115 13.24 -3.64 -27.83
C SER A 115 13.28 -4.90 -26.96
N VAL A 116 12.26 -5.08 -26.10
CA VAL A 116 12.16 -6.25 -25.22
C VAL A 116 11.74 -7.49 -26.01
N LEU A 117 10.83 -7.37 -26.98
CA LEU A 117 10.39 -8.48 -27.82
C LEU A 117 11.49 -9.03 -28.74
N ALA A 118 12.48 -8.21 -29.11
CA ALA A 118 13.65 -8.62 -29.87
C ALA A 118 14.60 -9.56 -29.08
N LEU A 119 14.47 -9.62 -27.76
CA LEU A 119 15.31 -10.45 -26.89
C LEU A 119 14.87 -11.93 -26.90
N PRO A 120 15.78 -12.88 -26.59
CA PRO A 120 15.42 -14.28 -26.40
C PRO A 120 14.34 -14.46 -25.33
N PHE A 121 13.45 -15.44 -25.53
CA PHE A 121 12.28 -15.68 -24.67
C PHE A 121 12.59 -15.67 -23.16
N PRO A 122 13.62 -16.39 -22.63
CA PRO A 122 13.88 -16.39 -21.18
C PRO A 122 14.22 -14.99 -20.66
N VAL A 123 15.01 -14.21 -21.41
CA VAL A 123 15.44 -12.86 -21.01
C VAL A 123 14.25 -11.91 -21.00
N ARG A 124 13.48 -11.87 -22.08
CA ARG A 124 12.28 -11.01 -22.13
C ARG A 124 11.26 -11.35 -21.07
N HIS A 125 11.06 -12.65 -20.74
CA HIS A 125 10.15 -13.06 -19.70
C HIS A 125 10.60 -12.57 -18.31
N VAL A 126 11.90 -12.65 -18.00
CA VAL A 126 12.45 -12.10 -16.75
C VAL A 126 12.30 -10.59 -16.69
N ILE A 127 12.61 -9.86 -17.77
CA ILE A 127 12.46 -8.39 -17.82
C ILE A 127 11.00 -7.99 -17.60
N MET A 128 10.05 -8.64 -18.31
CA MET A 128 8.63 -8.40 -18.10
C MET A 128 8.21 -8.72 -16.66
N SER A 129 8.68 -9.82 -16.09
CA SER A 129 8.34 -10.20 -14.71
C SER A 129 8.84 -9.16 -13.71
N VAL A 130 10.08 -8.69 -13.83
CA VAL A 130 10.65 -7.65 -12.96
C VAL A 130 9.92 -6.32 -13.13
N SER A 131 9.63 -5.91 -14.38
CA SER A 131 8.81 -4.72 -14.66
C SER A 131 7.41 -4.82 -14.07
N GLY A 132 6.89 -6.04 -13.90
CA GLY A 132 5.61 -6.32 -13.27
C GLY A 132 5.61 -6.20 -11.73
N THR A 133 6.72 -5.83 -11.09
CA THR A 133 6.77 -5.63 -9.63
C THR A 133 5.71 -4.63 -9.18
N GLY A 134 5.55 -3.50 -9.91
CA GLY A 134 4.46 -2.54 -9.70
C GLY A 134 4.12 -2.34 -8.24
N VAL A 135 2.88 -2.60 -7.89
CA VAL A 135 2.36 -2.43 -6.51
C VAL A 135 2.92 -3.44 -5.49
N LEU A 136 3.57 -4.52 -5.92
CA LEU A 136 4.04 -5.59 -5.03
C LEU A 136 5.26 -5.19 -4.17
N TRP A 137 5.89 -4.04 -4.44
CA TRP A 137 6.98 -3.50 -3.63
C TRP A 137 6.62 -3.41 -2.13
N PHE A 138 5.37 -3.06 -1.81
CA PHE A 138 4.91 -2.94 -0.42
C PHE A 138 5.00 -4.27 0.34
N ILE A 139 4.57 -5.38 -0.28
CA ILE A 139 4.63 -6.69 0.39
C ILE A 139 6.05 -7.24 0.48
N GLN A 140 6.96 -6.83 -0.41
CA GLN A 140 8.40 -7.11 -0.28
C GLN A 140 8.97 -6.44 0.97
N LEU A 141 8.73 -5.13 1.14
CA LEU A 141 9.16 -4.40 2.33
C LEU A 141 8.51 -4.95 3.61
N LEU A 142 7.22 -5.29 3.54
CA LEU A 142 6.51 -5.85 4.68
C LEU A 142 7.09 -7.20 5.11
N TRP A 143 7.55 -8.02 4.17
CA TRP A 143 8.27 -9.25 4.46
C TRP A 143 9.62 -8.95 5.13
N LEU A 144 10.41 -8.02 4.59
CA LEU A 144 11.69 -7.58 5.16
C LEU A 144 11.51 -7.11 6.62
N TYR A 145 10.53 -6.23 6.88
CA TYR A 145 10.25 -5.75 8.23
C TYR A 145 9.75 -6.85 9.16
N SER A 146 9.06 -7.86 8.64
CA SER A 146 8.67 -9.03 9.45
C SER A 146 9.88 -9.86 9.91
N LEU A 147 10.94 -9.97 9.09
CA LEU A 147 12.21 -10.60 9.47
C LEU A 147 12.95 -9.76 10.52
N LEU A 148 13.09 -8.45 10.24
CA LEU A 148 13.74 -7.52 11.17
C LEU A 148 13.02 -7.48 12.52
N LEU A 149 11.69 -7.55 12.52
CA LEU A 149 10.90 -7.58 13.75
C LEU A 149 11.25 -8.76 14.64
N VAL A 150 11.38 -9.96 14.08
CA VAL A 150 11.75 -11.15 14.87
C VAL A 150 13.16 -10.98 15.47
N LEU A 151 14.10 -10.39 14.72
CA LEU A 151 15.42 -10.09 15.23
C LEU A 151 15.38 -9.04 16.35
N VAL A 152 14.71 -7.92 16.12
CA VAL A 152 14.57 -6.84 17.11
C VAL A 152 13.90 -7.35 18.38
N ARG A 153 12.83 -8.15 18.27
CA ARG A 153 12.12 -8.72 19.40
C ARG A 153 13.02 -9.60 20.29
N LYS A 154 13.90 -10.39 19.69
CA LYS A 154 14.88 -11.20 20.45
C LYS A 154 15.86 -10.36 21.26
N LEU A 155 16.24 -9.21 20.72
CA LEU A 155 17.20 -8.30 21.35
C LEU A 155 16.54 -7.45 22.44
N GLU A 156 15.33 -6.92 22.18
CA GLU A 156 14.65 -5.98 23.08
C GLU A 156 13.90 -6.65 24.25
N LYS A 157 13.52 -7.92 24.10
CA LYS A 157 12.89 -8.76 25.14
C LYS A 157 11.68 -8.09 25.82
N ASP A 158 10.80 -7.50 25.02
CA ASP A 158 9.62 -6.73 25.41
C ASP A 158 9.89 -5.49 26.31
N LYS A 159 11.15 -5.03 26.43
CA LYS A 159 11.49 -3.82 27.21
C LYS A 159 10.92 -2.57 26.54
N LEU A 160 11.19 -2.37 25.25
CA LEU A 160 10.68 -1.25 24.47
C LEU A 160 9.16 -1.32 24.38
N PHE A 161 8.62 -2.50 24.15
CA PHE A 161 7.17 -2.73 24.12
C PHE A 161 6.52 -2.26 25.43
N ASN A 162 7.02 -2.70 26.58
CA ASN A 162 6.48 -2.31 27.87
C ASN A 162 6.67 -0.81 28.19
N LEU A 163 7.77 -0.20 27.74
CA LEU A 163 7.99 1.25 27.88
C LEU A 163 6.91 2.05 27.14
N CYS A 164 6.50 1.58 25.96
CA CYS A 164 5.51 2.27 25.12
C CYS A 164 4.06 2.15 25.63
N LYS A 165 3.77 1.28 26.60
CA LYS A 165 2.42 1.01 27.12
C LYS A 165 1.67 2.27 27.62
N ASN A 166 2.41 3.28 28.04
CA ASN A 166 1.83 4.51 28.58
C ASN A 166 1.80 5.68 27.56
N ALA A 167 2.13 5.43 26.30
CA ALA A 167 2.12 6.47 25.28
C ALA A 167 0.71 7.09 25.13
N GLY A 168 0.64 8.41 25.29
CA GLY A 168 -0.58 9.19 25.10
C GLY A 168 -0.47 10.14 23.91
N VAL A 169 -1.39 11.09 23.84
CA VAL A 169 -1.48 12.08 22.75
C VAL A 169 -0.15 12.84 22.54
N ALA A 170 0.48 13.31 23.64
CA ALA A 170 1.75 14.03 23.54
C ALA A 170 2.88 13.20 22.93
N VAL A 171 3.00 11.92 23.31
CA VAL A 171 3.99 10.99 22.73
C VAL A 171 3.69 10.76 21.26
N SER A 172 2.43 10.55 20.89
CA SER A 172 2.03 10.36 19.49
C SER A 172 2.35 11.57 18.61
N ILE A 173 2.21 12.78 19.13
CA ILE A 173 2.64 14.00 18.46
C ILE A 173 4.18 14.04 18.34
N ALA A 174 4.91 13.73 19.43
CA ALA A 174 6.37 13.70 19.41
C ALA A 174 6.95 12.66 18.43
N LEU A 175 6.24 11.57 18.15
CA LEU A 175 6.64 10.59 17.13
C LEU A 175 6.72 11.19 15.71
N THR A 176 6.15 12.38 15.46
CA THR A 176 6.37 13.14 14.21
C THR A 176 7.87 13.36 13.96
N VAL A 177 8.64 13.62 15.00
CA VAL A 177 10.11 13.81 14.89
C VAL A 177 10.78 12.51 14.46
N VAL A 178 10.35 11.37 15.01
CA VAL A 178 10.87 10.05 14.62
C VAL A 178 10.57 9.77 13.15
N ILE A 179 9.32 9.99 12.72
CA ILE A 179 8.90 9.83 11.32
C ILE A 179 9.73 10.75 10.41
N PHE A 180 9.93 12.02 10.80
CA PHE A 180 10.74 12.97 10.02
C PHE A 180 12.20 12.51 9.89
N ILE A 181 12.85 12.08 10.99
CA ILE A 181 14.23 11.58 10.96
C ILE A 181 14.34 10.36 10.05
N PHE A 182 13.45 9.40 10.18
CA PHE A 182 13.47 8.19 9.35
C PHE A 182 13.08 8.45 7.89
N ALA A 183 12.38 9.55 7.59
CA ALA A 183 12.14 9.98 6.22
C ALA A 183 13.40 10.51 5.53
N GLN A 184 14.43 10.92 6.28
CA GLN A 184 15.69 11.43 5.70
C GLN A 184 16.63 10.30 5.25
N ILE A 185 16.51 9.10 5.83
CA ILE A 185 17.46 7.99 5.68
C ILE A 185 16.86 6.80 4.94
N PHE A 186 17.72 5.97 4.34
CA PHE A 186 17.35 4.73 3.67
C PHE A 186 16.28 4.90 2.57
N ASN A 187 16.40 5.97 1.78
CA ASN A 187 15.59 6.16 0.57
C ASN A 187 16.36 5.67 -0.65
N MET A 188 15.67 5.02 -1.59
CA MET A 188 16.26 4.61 -2.86
C MET A 188 16.14 5.77 -3.87
N PRO A 189 17.25 6.30 -4.39
CA PRO A 189 17.21 7.50 -5.24
C PRO A 189 16.46 7.30 -6.57
N MET A 190 16.62 6.12 -7.18
CA MET A 190 16.02 5.81 -8.50
C MET A 190 14.57 5.32 -8.42
N LEU A 191 14.15 4.79 -7.26
CA LEU A 191 12.83 4.20 -7.04
C LEU A 191 12.24 4.78 -5.76
N SER A 192 11.68 5.98 -5.86
CA SER A 192 11.18 6.76 -4.71
C SER A 192 10.12 6.06 -3.86
N VAL A 193 9.50 4.99 -4.38
CA VAL A 193 8.57 4.16 -3.59
C VAL A 193 9.28 3.35 -2.50
N TYR A 194 10.58 3.03 -2.65
CA TYR A 194 11.35 2.28 -1.64
C TYR A 194 11.94 3.24 -0.59
N ARG A 195 11.08 3.71 0.31
CA ARG A 195 11.43 4.56 1.45
C ARG A 195 11.55 3.69 2.71
N PHE A 196 12.65 2.93 2.79
CA PHE A 196 12.86 1.93 3.86
C PHE A 196 12.81 2.55 5.26
N GLY A 197 13.33 3.76 5.45
CA GLY A 197 13.36 4.41 6.76
C GLY A 197 11.95 4.69 7.30
N ILE A 198 11.19 5.52 6.61
CA ILE A 198 9.87 5.97 7.10
C ILE A 198 8.87 4.81 7.22
N TYR A 199 8.86 3.88 6.26
CA TYR A 199 7.93 2.74 6.30
C TYR A 199 8.31 1.74 7.40
N GLY A 200 9.62 1.52 7.62
CA GLY A 200 10.11 0.74 8.75
C GLY A 200 9.71 1.39 10.08
N ALA A 201 9.94 2.70 10.23
CA ALA A 201 9.52 3.43 11.43
C ALA A 201 8.02 3.27 11.67
N GLY A 202 7.18 3.48 10.64
CA GLY A 202 5.73 3.29 10.74
C GLY A 202 5.35 1.87 11.19
N PHE A 203 5.98 0.84 10.61
CA PHE A 203 5.73 -0.55 10.97
C PHE A 203 6.13 -0.85 12.44
N PHE A 204 7.30 -0.40 12.88
CA PHE A 204 7.75 -0.61 14.25
C PHE A 204 6.96 0.23 15.26
N ILE A 205 6.59 1.46 14.96
CA ILE A 205 5.69 2.26 15.79
C ILE A 205 4.33 1.57 15.91
N GLY A 206 3.78 1.02 14.82
CA GLY A 206 2.58 0.20 14.87
C GLY A 206 2.69 -0.97 15.84
N TYR A 207 3.81 -1.69 15.79
CA TYR A 207 4.07 -2.85 16.63
C TYR A 207 4.29 -2.47 18.10
N PHE A 208 5.15 -1.50 18.40
CA PHE A 208 5.56 -1.18 19.77
C PHE A 208 4.62 -0.23 20.50
N VAL A 209 3.93 0.66 19.79
CA VAL A 209 3.10 1.71 20.40
C VAL A 209 1.62 1.41 20.22
N TYR A 210 1.13 1.35 18.97
CA TYR A 210 -0.32 1.29 18.71
C TYR A 210 -0.94 -0.10 18.78
N SER A 211 -0.17 -1.13 19.10
CA SER A 211 -0.70 -2.46 19.41
C SER A 211 -1.21 -2.60 20.85
N HIS A 212 -0.90 -1.63 21.72
CA HIS A 212 -1.47 -1.55 23.06
C HIS A 212 -2.88 -0.95 23.04
N ASP A 213 -3.85 -1.64 23.63
CA ASP A 213 -5.22 -1.15 23.71
C ASP A 213 -5.33 0.14 24.53
N GLU A 214 -4.60 0.21 25.63
CA GLU A 214 -4.56 1.39 26.51
C GLU A 214 -4.00 2.63 25.81
N VAL A 215 -3.02 2.45 24.93
CA VAL A 215 -2.47 3.54 24.11
C VAL A 215 -3.51 4.02 23.11
N MET A 216 -4.17 3.10 22.44
CA MET A 216 -5.21 3.41 21.49
C MET A 216 -6.43 4.09 22.15
N ASP A 217 -6.80 3.70 23.39
CA ASP A 217 -7.88 4.33 24.15
C ASP A 217 -7.54 5.77 24.57
N LYS A 218 -6.29 6.01 24.99
CA LYS A 218 -5.80 7.37 25.32
C LYS A 218 -5.77 8.26 24.06
N ASN A 219 -5.28 7.71 22.94
CA ASN A 219 -5.13 8.45 21.69
C ASN A 219 -6.45 8.70 20.97
N GLU A 220 -7.47 7.87 21.18
CA GLU A 220 -8.80 8.11 20.61
C GLU A 220 -9.35 9.48 20.99
N LYS A 221 -9.09 9.97 22.20
CA LYS A 221 -9.51 11.30 22.65
C LYS A 221 -8.84 12.45 21.86
N GLY A 222 -7.68 12.19 21.26
CA GLY A 222 -6.92 13.14 20.45
C GLY A 222 -7.42 13.32 19.01
N TRP A 223 -8.44 12.57 18.57
CA TRP A 223 -8.91 12.58 17.18
C TRP A 223 -9.19 13.99 16.61
N PRO A 224 -9.77 14.98 17.38
CA PRO A 224 -10.02 16.30 16.81
C PRO A 224 -8.74 17.05 16.50
N VAL A 225 -7.75 16.95 17.40
CA VAL A 225 -6.44 17.60 17.23
C VAL A 225 -5.70 17.00 16.02
N TYR A 226 -5.69 15.67 15.91
CA TYR A 226 -5.03 14.99 14.81
C TYR A 226 -5.71 15.32 13.47
N SER A 227 -7.05 15.34 13.44
CA SER A 227 -7.81 15.66 12.22
C SER A 227 -7.62 17.11 11.79
N ALA A 228 -7.62 18.05 12.72
CA ALA A 228 -7.36 19.47 12.45
C ALA A 228 -5.92 19.67 11.91
N ALA A 229 -4.94 19.06 12.57
CA ALA A 229 -3.54 19.14 12.13
C ALA A 229 -3.33 18.48 10.75
N ALA A 230 -3.97 17.35 10.49
CA ALA A 230 -3.95 16.69 9.19
C ALA A 230 -4.55 17.59 8.09
N LEU A 231 -5.70 18.23 8.35
CA LEU A 231 -6.34 19.11 7.38
C LEU A 231 -5.48 20.34 7.08
N VAL A 232 -4.97 21.01 8.12
CA VAL A 232 -4.12 22.21 7.95
C VAL A 232 -2.85 21.86 7.19
N SER A 233 -2.18 20.76 7.56
CA SER A 233 -0.94 20.34 6.88
C SER A 233 -1.20 19.81 5.48
N CYS A 234 -2.35 19.22 5.19
CA CYS A 234 -2.79 18.84 3.84
C CYS A 234 -2.91 20.09 2.94
N ILE A 235 -3.61 21.12 3.42
CA ILE A 235 -3.76 22.39 2.69
C ILE A 235 -2.40 23.04 2.46
N ALA A 236 -1.54 23.07 3.48
CA ALA A 236 -0.19 23.63 3.37
C ALA A 236 0.65 22.86 2.34
N PHE A 237 0.64 21.50 2.41
CA PHE A 237 1.35 20.65 1.47
C PHE A 237 0.88 20.86 0.03
N ALA A 238 -0.44 20.85 -0.20
CA ALA A 238 -1.01 21.09 -1.51
C ALA A 238 -0.66 22.48 -2.07
N LYS A 239 -0.74 23.54 -1.23
CA LYS A 239 -0.39 24.91 -1.68
C LYS A 239 1.08 25.08 -2.02
N ILE A 240 1.99 24.40 -1.30
CA ILE A 240 3.43 24.53 -1.51
C ILE A 240 3.90 23.74 -2.72
N TYR A 241 3.36 22.52 -2.93
CA TYR A 241 3.92 21.57 -3.89
C TYR A 241 2.99 21.26 -5.07
N TYR A 242 1.79 21.86 -5.17
CA TYR A 242 0.93 21.62 -6.33
C TYR A 242 1.61 22.07 -7.62
N GLY A 243 1.71 21.14 -8.58
CA GLY A 243 2.43 21.33 -9.83
C GLY A 243 3.88 20.82 -9.82
N GLU A 244 4.46 20.53 -8.66
CA GLU A 244 5.75 19.87 -8.54
C GLU A 244 5.56 18.34 -8.43
N SER A 245 6.58 17.56 -8.78
CA SER A 245 6.51 16.11 -8.66
C SER A 245 6.48 15.69 -7.17
N TYR A 246 5.30 15.29 -6.71
CA TYR A 246 5.07 14.87 -5.31
C TYR A 246 5.86 13.60 -4.92
N VAL A 247 6.47 12.89 -5.88
CA VAL A 247 7.34 11.73 -5.64
C VAL A 247 8.81 12.08 -5.54
N GLU A 248 9.19 13.34 -5.77
CA GLU A 248 10.55 13.82 -5.60
C GLU A 248 11.03 13.68 -4.16
N LEU A 249 12.28 13.22 -3.98
CA LEU A 249 12.83 13.02 -2.64
C LEU A 249 12.91 14.33 -1.83
N SER A 250 13.11 15.48 -2.47
CA SER A 250 13.06 16.82 -1.86
C SER A 250 11.69 17.07 -1.21
N VAL A 251 10.61 16.80 -1.95
CA VAL A 251 9.23 16.95 -1.47
C VAL A 251 8.93 15.93 -0.37
N LEU A 252 9.29 14.66 -0.58
CA LEU A 252 9.03 13.56 0.36
C LEU A 252 9.79 13.69 1.68
N LYS A 253 10.95 14.35 1.68
CA LYS A 253 11.76 14.63 2.87
C LYS A 253 11.34 15.90 3.58
N SER A 254 10.49 16.75 2.98
CA SER A 254 10.09 18.01 3.57
C SER A 254 9.38 17.84 4.90
N PRO A 255 9.53 18.76 5.85
CA PRO A 255 8.82 18.73 7.13
C PRO A 255 7.30 18.70 6.94
N VAL A 256 6.77 19.50 6.01
CA VAL A 256 5.33 19.61 5.75
C VAL A 256 4.76 18.27 5.26
N CYS A 257 5.45 17.57 4.34
CA CYS A 257 5.03 16.26 3.88
C CYS A 257 4.95 15.25 5.02
N ASN A 258 5.96 15.23 5.90
CA ASN A 258 6.02 14.25 6.99
C ASN A 258 5.06 14.58 8.13
N ILE A 259 4.82 15.84 8.44
CA ILE A 259 3.78 16.28 9.37
C ILE A 259 2.40 15.86 8.84
N PHE A 260 2.11 16.20 7.58
CA PHE A 260 0.85 15.80 6.94
C PHE A 260 0.65 14.28 6.95
N ALA A 261 1.67 13.52 6.53
CA ALA A 261 1.60 12.06 6.51
C ALA A 261 1.30 11.48 7.89
N TRP A 262 2.02 11.94 8.92
CA TRP A 262 1.87 11.37 10.26
C TRP A 262 0.56 11.76 10.94
N PHE A 263 0.18 13.03 10.89
CA PHE A 263 -1.09 13.47 11.49
C PHE A 263 -2.30 12.83 10.79
N THR A 264 -2.23 12.59 9.48
CA THR A 264 -3.28 11.85 8.77
C THR A 264 -3.35 10.39 9.23
N VAL A 265 -2.22 9.72 9.43
CA VAL A 265 -2.19 8.36 10.00
C VAL A 265 -2.84 8.34 11.39
N LEU A 266 -2.48 9.29 12.27
CA LEU A 266 -3.07 9.41 13.61
C LEU A 266 -4.57 9.68 13.56
N ALA A 267 -5.00 10.60 12.71
CA ALA A 267 -6.40 10.94 12.52
C ALA A 267 -7.21 9.70 12.07
N ILE A 268 -6.76 8.99 11.04
CA ILE A 268 -7.46 7.81 10.54
C ILE A 268 -7.50 6.70 11.59
N LEU A 269 -6.40 6.40 12.27
CA LEU A 269 -6.36 5.37 13.32
C LEU A 269 -7.36 5.66 14.43
N THR A 270 -7.44 6.91 14.89
CA THR A 270 -8.27 7.29 16.03
C THR A 270 -9.75 7.45 15.65
N VAL A 271 -10.03 8.04 14.49
CA VAL A 271 -11.38 8.15 13.94
C VAL A 271 -11.97 6.76 13.67
N MET A 272 -11.19 5.89 13.04
CA MET A 272 -11.65 4.54 12.74
C MET A 272 -11.77 3.67 13.99
N LYS A 273 -10.95 3.87 15.01
CA LYS A 273 -11.14 3.21 16.29
C LYS A 273 -12.49 3.60 16.91
N LYS A 274 -12.83 4.89 16.86
CA LYS A 274 -14.06 5.42 17.47
C LYS A 274 -15.32 5.05 16.71
N TRP A 275 -15.30 5.13 15.37
CA TRP A 275 -16.49 4.95 14.52
C TRP A 275 -16.38 3.83 13.49
N GLY A 276 -15.18 3.27 13.29
CA GLY A 276 -14.91 2.30 12.23
C GLY A 276 -15.18 0.84 12.59
N ASN A 277 -15.79 0.53 13.73
CA ASN A 277 -16.10 -0.85 14.15
C ASN A 277 -17.43 -1.38 13.58
N PHE A 278 -17.77 -0.99 12.36
CA PHE A 278 -18.97 -1.48 11.68
C PHE A 278 -18.65 -2.74 10.83
N GLU A 279 -19.63 -3.66 10.80
CA GLU A 279 -19.57 -4.88 10.01
C GLU A 279 -20.91 -5.14 9.35
N ASN A 280 -20.92 -5.20 8.01
CA ASN A 280 -22.08 -5.51 7.19
C ASN A 280 -21.69 -6.40 6.01
N GLY A 281 -22.63 -6.75 5.15
CA GLY A 281 -22.36 -7.62 3.99
C GLY A 281 -21.30 -7.06 3.05
N PHE A 282 -21.32 -5.75 2.80
CA PHE A 282 -20.34 -5.07 1.95
C PHE A 282 -18.93 -5.10 2.55
N THR A 283 -18.78 -4.74 3.83
CA THR A 283 -17.46 -4.75 4.48
C THR A 283 -16.88 -6.14 4.58
N LYS A 284 -17.71 -7.17 4.87
CA LYS A 284 -17.28 -8.58 4.85
C LYS A 284 -16.75 -8.99 3.48
N PHE A 285 -17.47 -8.62 2.42
CA PHE A 285 -17.02 -8.85 1.06
C PHE A 285 -15.70 -8.15 0.77
N MET A 286 -15.61 -6.84 1.02
CA MET A 286 -14.40 -6.05 0.75
C MET A 286 -13.20 -6.53 1.55
N ILE A 287 -13.35 -6.89 2.81
CA ILE A 287 -12.27 -7.45 3.64
C ILE A 287 -11.76 -8.77 3.05
N LYS A 288 -12.67 -9.64 2.60
CA LYS A 288 -12.33 -10.91 1.97
C LYS A 288 -11.57 -10.71 0.66
N GLU A 289 -12.02 -9.79 -0.18
CA GLU A 289 -11.50 -9.55 -1.52
C GLU A 289 -10.30 -8.60 -1.55
N SER A 290 -10.02 -7.84 -0.45
CA SER A 290 -9.00 -6.79 -0.40
C SER A 290 -7.60 -7.28 -0.79
N TRP A 291 -7.24 -8.52 -0.48
CA TRP A 291 -5.96 -9.10 -0.85
C TRP A 291 -5.82 -9.33 -2.36
N GLY A 292 -6.84 -9.90 -2.99
CA GLY A 292 -6.88 -10.08 -4.43
C GLY A 292 -6.98 -8.73 -5.16
N LEU A 293 -7.80 -7.82 -4.64
CA LEU A 293 -7.90 -6.45 -5.15
C LEU A 293 -6.53 -5.77 -5.15
N TYR A 294 -5.77 -5.88 -4.05
CA TYR A 294 -4.43 -5.32 -3.96
C TYR A 294 -3.46 -5.91 -5.01
N ILE A 295 -3.49 -7.23 -5.25
CA ILE A 295 -2.55 -7.89 -6.17
C ILE A 295 -2.88 -7.61 -7.65
N PHE A 296 -4.16 -7.61 -8.02
CA PHE A 296 -4.57 -7.66 -9.43
C PHE A 296 -5.03 -6.32 -10.03
N HIS A 297 -5.39 -5.32 -9.20
CA HIS A 297 -5.98 -4.08 -9.72
C HIS A 297 -5.12 -3.39 -10.78
N TYR A 298 -3.80 -3.34 -10.58
CA TYR A 298 -2.94 -2.61 -11.48
C TYR A 298 -2.81 -3.29 -12.86
N THR A 299 -2.85 -4.63 -12.92
CA THR A 299 -2.84 -5.37 -14.18
C THR A 299 -4.06 -5.02 -15.03
N THR A 300 -5.25 -5.09 -14.43
CA THR A 300 -6.50 -4.82 -15.15
C THR A 300 -6.69 -3.35 -15.46
N LEU A 301 -6.21 -2.47 -14.58
CA LEU A 301 -6.17 -1.03 -14.76
C LEU A 301 -5.27 -0.63 -15.95
N ALA A 302 -4.02 -1.07 -15.97
CA ALA A 302 -3.06 -0.73 -17.02
C ALA A 302 -3.52 -1.22 -18.41
N MET A 303 -4.06 -2.44 -18.46
CA MET A 303 -4.65 -3.00 -19.66
C MET A 303 -5.82 -2.12 -20.18
N ALA A 304 -6.78 -1.83 -19.32
CA ALA A 304 -7.96 -1.03 -19.69
C ALA A 304 -7.57 0.40 -20.08
N ALA A 305 -6.69 1.05 -19.33
CA ALA A 305 -6.24 2.39 -19.59
C ALA A 305 -5.54 2.49 -20.95
N TYR A 306 -4.65 1.56 -21.28
CA TYR A 306 -3.95 1.50 -22.56
C TYR A 306 -4.92 1.40 -23.74
N TYR A 307 -5.82 0.40 -23.72
CA TYR A 307 -6.75 0.20 -24.82
C TYR A 307 -7.79 1.30 -24.94
N LEU A 308 -8.32 1.81 -23.83
CA LEU A 308 -9.26 2.93 -23.88
C LEU A 308 -8.59 4.21 -24.43
N ARG A 309 -7.32 4.46 -24.11
CA ARG A 309 -6.60 5.61 -24.67
C ARG A 309 -6.45 5.52 -26.19
N ILE A 310 -6.18 4.33 -26.73
CA ILE A 310 -5.97 4.12 -28.17
C ILE A 310 -7.29 4.10 -28.94
N TYR A 311 -8.26 3.31 -28.46
CA TYR A 311 -9.48 3.04 -29.25
C TYR A 311 -10.66 3.93 -28.90
N ALA A 312 -10.64 4.56 -27.73
CA ALA A 312 -11.72 5.38 -27.22
C ALA A 312 -11.23 6.77 -26.76
N GLY A 313 -10.09 7.25 -27.26
CA GLY A 313 -9.47 8.52 -26.85
C GLY A 313 -10.33 9.76 -27.13
N ASN A 314 -11.35 9.66 -27.98
CA ASN A 314 -12.33 10.72 -28.24
C ASN A 314 -13.45 10.79 -27.19
N MET A 315 -13.52 9.84 -26.26
CA MET A 315 -14.49 9.89 -25.16
C MET A 315 -14.14 10.99 -24.16
N PRO A 316 -15.12 11.56 -23.46
CA PRO A 316 -14.85 12.48 -22.35
C PRO A 316 -13.92 11.81 -21.31
N PRO A 317 -12.87 12.49 -20.82
CA PRO A 317 -11.92 11.92 -19.85
C PRO A 317 -12.57 11.27 -18.62
N VAL A 318 -13.63 11.88 -18.10
CA VAL A 318 -14.42 11.36 -16.97
C VAL A 318 -14.94 9.94 -17.24
N VAL A 319 -15.41 9.67 -18.49
CA VAL A 319 -15.90 8.33 -18.87
C VAL A 319 -14.75 7.32 -18.87
N ILE A 320 -13.58 7.72 -19.39
CA ILE A 320 -12.39 6.85 -19.38
C ILE A 320 -11.96 6.54 -17.95
N TYR A 321 -11.90 7.53 -17.05
CA TYR A 321 -11.61 7.31 -15.62
C TYR A 321 -12.57 6.32 -14.98
N ILE A 322 -13.88 6.46 -15.23
CA ILE A 322 -14.90 5.55 -14.70
C ILE A 322 -14.71 4.13 -15.24
N LEU A 323 -14.50 3.96 -16.53
CA LEU A 323 -14.30 2.63 -17.14
C LEU A 323 -13.02 1.96 -16.64
N VAL A 324 -11.93 2.72 -16.49
CA VAL A 324 -10.67 2.21 -15.92
C VAL A 324 -10.87 1.83 -14.44
N ALA A 325 -11.58 2.63 -13.65
CA ALA A 325 -11.89 2.29 -12.27
C ALA A 325 -12.75 1.01 -12.17
N ILE A 326 -13.79 0.90 -12.98
CA ILE A 326 -14.62 -0.32 -13.05
C ILE A 326 -13.75 -1.52 -13.43
N SER A 327 -12.89 -1.40 -14.44
CA SER A 327 -11.97 -2.47 -14.84
C SER A 327 -11.01 -2.86 -13.71
N ALA A 328 -10.46 -1.89 -12.97
CA ALA A 328 -9.57 -2.14 -11.86
C ALA A 328 -10.23 -2.95 -10.73
N PHE A 329 -11.45 -2.59 -10.33
CA PHE A 329 -12.19 -3.29 -9.28
C PHE A 329 -12.76 -4.63 -9.74
N LEU A 330 -13.58 -4.63 -10.79
CA LEU A 330 -14.24 -5.85 -11.27
C LEU A 330 -13.22 -6.84 -11.84
N GLY A 331 -12.25 -6.37 -12.61
CA GLY A 331 -11.20 -7.22 -13.16
C GLY A 331 -10.37 -7.89 -12.07
N ALA A 332 -10.01 -7.15 -11.01
CA ALA A 332 -9.31 -7.72 -9.87
C ALA A 332 -10.15 -8.77 -9.12
N PHE A 333 -11.46 -8.55 -8.92
CA PHE A 333 -12.35 -9.52 -8.28
C PHE A 333 -12.50 -10.78 -9.15
N ILE A 334 -12.65 -10.64 -10.47
CA ILE A 334 -12.72 -11.74 -11.41
C ILE A 334 -11.43 -12.55 -11.38
N LEU A 335 -10.27 -11.90 -11.49
CA LEU A 335 -8.97 -12.56 -11.44
C LEU A 335 -8.74 -13.27 -10.11
N ASN A 336 -9.09 -12.62 -8.97
CA ASN A 336 -9.00 -13.26 -7.66
C ASN A 336 -9.85 -14.52 -7.58
N ASN A 337 -11.09 -14.48 -8.09
CA ASN A 337 -11.99 -15.63 -8.10
C ASN A 337 -11.46 -16.78 -8.98
N ILE A 338 -10.95 -16.48 -10.18
CA ILE A 338 -10.38 -17.49 -11.09
C ILE A 338 -9.11 -18.10 -10.49
N ILE A 339 -8.14 -17.27 -10.11
CA ILE A 339 -6.82 -17.71 -9.65
C ILE A 339 -6.91 -18.45 -8.32
N SER A 340 -7.82 -18.04 -7.43
CA SER A 340 -8.01 -18.74 -6.14
C SER A 340 -8.50 -20.19 -6.30
N ARG A 341 -9.10 -20.55 -7.44
CA ARG A 341 -9.58 -21.93 -7.73
C ARG A 341 -8.49 -22.85 -8.27
N ILE A 342 -7.39 -22.31 -8.83
CA ILE A 342 -6.31 -23.11 -9.44
C ILE A 342 -5.21 -23.34 -8.40
N PRO A 343 -5.02 -24.58 -7.88
CA PRO A 343 -4.21 -24.82 -6.68
C PRO A 343 -2.77 -24.33 -6.72
N VAL A 344 -2.05 -24.55 -7.81
CA VAL A 344 -0.63 -24.16 -7.97
C VAL A 344 -0.54 -22.64 -8.15
N ILE A 345 -1.33 -22.08 -9.06
CA ILE A 345 -1.29 -20.63 -9.37
C ILE A 345 -1.72 -19.82 -8.15
N ARG A 346 -2.76 -20.24 -7.43
CA ARG A 346 -3.19 -19.64 -6.17
C ARG A 346 -2.06 -19.56 -5.14
N TRP A 347 -1.26 -20.62 -5.02
CA TRP A 347 -0.13 -20.63 -4.10
C TRP A 347 0.97 -19.65 -4.55
N CYS A 348 1.31 -19.67 -5.85
CA CYS A 348 2.33 -18.78 -6.40
C CYS A 348 1.95 -17.31 -6.31
N VAL A 349 0.70 -16.96 -6.68
CA VAL A 349 0.27 -15.58 -6.89
C VAL A 349 -0.39 -14.97 -5.65
N LEU A 350 -1.12 -15.76 -4.86
CA LEU A 350 -1.84 -15.29 -3.66
C LEU A 350 -1.22 -15.77 -2.33
N GLY A 351 -0.26 -16.69 -2.37
CA GLY A 351 0.31 -17.29 -1.16
C GLY A 351 -0.69 -18.10 -0.33
N ILE A 352 -1.77 -18.60 -0.94
CA ILE A 352 -2.86 -19.33 -0.26
C ILE A 352 -2.68 -20.85 -0.44
N LYS A 353 -2.62 -21.60 0.67
CA LYS A 353 -2.67 -23.07 0.65
C LYS A 353 -4.09 -23.56 0.47
N LYS A 354 -4.23 -24.78 -0.09
CA LYS A 354 -5.49 -25.52 -0.03
C LYS A 354 -5.81 -25.80 1.45
N GLU A 355 -6.96 -25.41 1.92
CA GLU A 355 -7.46 -25.93 3.18
C GLU A 355 -7.56 -27.44 3.06
N LYS A 356 -6.92 -28.18 3.97
CA LYS A 356 -7.24 -29.59 4.12
C LYS A 356 -8.70 -29.62 4.57
N ASN A 357 -9.60 -30.11 3.72
CA ASN A 357 -10.93 -30.46 4.16
C ASN A 357 -10.76 -31.47 5.32
N ASN A 358 -10.81 -30.99 6.53
CA ASN A 358 -11.14 -31.84 7.66
C ASN A 358 -12.63 -32.19 7.50
N LYS A 359 -12.91 -33.16 6.63
CA LYS A 359 -14.12 -33.96 6.76
C LYS A 359 -13.98 -34.64 8.14
N ARG A 360 -14.63 -34.12 9.14
CA ARG A 360 -15.15 -34.86 10.29
C ARG A 360 -16.66 -34.83 10.23
#